data_9b81aca6e1a2b7325698a7a37e320629
#
_entry.id   9b81aca6e1a2b7325698a7a37e320629
#
_cell.length_a   1.000
_cell.length_b   1.000
_cell.length_c   1.000
_cell.angle_alpha   90.00
_cell.angle_beta   90.00
_cell.angle_gamma   90.00
#
_symmetry.space_group_name_H-M   'P 1'
#
loop_
_entity.id
_entity.type
_entity.pdbx_description
1 polymer ?
#
loop_
_entity_poly.entity_id
_entity_poly.type
_entity_poly.pdbx_seq_one_letter_code
_entity_poly.pdbx_strand_id
1 'polypeptide(L)'
;MSYITLVRHGQANTTARDEASYDCLSALGVQQAAWLGQHLTHTGEVFARAYRGSLHRHRETAEAMGITDAETDPRLNEMAFFTLAHLFEDQHGAPIPDSREDFALHLPRMINAWANGEIADAPESFADFEARVTDGLTEIAEGEGRAIVVTSGGVVGMALRITMGLDIAAMSRVCLAVENTSLSRWLPLHGSLALTQFNALPHLDAPDRQFARTHL
;
A
#
# COMPACT_ATOMS: atom_id res chain seq x y z
N MET A 1 12.90 19.06 8.32
CA MET A 1 13.27 17.92 7.48
C MET A 1 12.00 17.41 6.80
N SER A 2 12.06 17.19 5.51
CA SER A 2 10.96 16.64 4.73
C SER A 2 10.98 15.12 4.88
N TYR A 3 9.89 14.52 5.41
CA TYR A 3 9.69 13.08 5.41
C TYR A 3 8.55 12.75 4.46
N ILE A 4 8.64 11.59 3.80
CA ILE A 4 7.50 10.97 3.14
C ILE A 4 7.01 9.86 4.05
N THR A 5 5.71 9.90 4.40
CA THR A 5 5.06 8.87 5.18
C THR A 5 4.01 8.19 4.32
N LEU A 6 4.24 6.91 3.95
CA LEU A 6 3.23 6.09 3.29
C LEU A 6 2.35 5.42 4.35
N VAL A 7 1.05 5.44 4.10
CA VAL A 7 0.02 4.79 4.91
C VAL A 7 -0.67 3.75 4.02
N ARG A 8 -0.63 2.46 4.38
CA ARG A 8 -1.50 1.49 3.72
C ARG A 8 -2.95 1.77 4.13
N HIS A 9 -3.88 1.71 3.18
CA HIS A 9 -5.31 1.87 3.46
C HIS A 9 -5.81 0.95 4.59
N GLY A 10 -6.90 1.31 5.24
CA GLY A 10 -7.59 0.48 6.23
C GLY A 10 -8.04 -0.85 5.65
N GLN A 11 -8.41 -1.81 6.49
CA GLN A 11 -8.90 -3.10 6.03
C GLN A 11 -10.04 -2.90 5.01
N ALA A 12 -9.88 -3.48 3.83
CA ALA A 12 -10.90 -3.47 2.79
C ALA A 12 -11.94 -4.58 3.01
N ASN A 13 -12.91 -4.67 2.11
CA ASN A 13 -13.91 -5.73 2.13
C ASN A 13 -13.26 -7.13 2.01
N THR A 14 -13.26 -7.89 3.09
CA THR A 14 -12.60 -9.22 3.17
C THR A 14 -13.34 -10.33 2.42
N THR A 15 -14.56 -10.07 1.95
CA THR A 15 -15.36 -11.04 1.18
C THR A 15 -15.33 -10.79 -0.32
N ALA A 16 -14.56 -9.80 -0.76
CA ALA A 16 -14.43 -9.42 -2.17
C ALA A 16 -13.82 -10.54 -3.03
N ARG A 17 -14.25 -10.57 -4.29
CA ARG A 17 -13.74 -11.50 -5.32
C ARG A 17 -13.36 -10.79 -6.62
N ASP A 18 -13.46 -9.46 -6.64
CA ASP A 18 -13.11 -8.60 -7.76
C ASP A 18 -12.66 -7.22 -7.27
N GLU A 19 -12.06 -6.43 -8.18
CA GLU A 19 -11.54 -5.10 -7.87
C GLU A 19 -12.61 -4.16 -7.30
N ALA A 20 -13.80 -4.17 -7.88
CA ALA A 20 -14.86 -3.23 -7.52
C ALA A 20 -15.41 -3.50 -6.12
N SER A 21 -15.64 -4.77 -5.77
CA SER A 21 -16.13 -5.17 -4.45
C SER A 21 -15.05 -5.04 -3.37
N TYR A 22 -13.76 -5.11 -3.74
CA TYR A 22 -12.65 -4.88 -2.83
C TYR A 22 -12.41 -3.39 -2.55
N ASP A 23 -12.79 -2.49 -3.47
CA ASP A 23 -12.46 -1.07 -3.38
C ASP A 23 -13.35 -0.28 -2.40
N CYS A 24 -13.60 -0.85 -1.22
CA CYS A 24 -14.25 -0.16 -0.10
C CYS A 24 -13.69 -0.67 1.24
N LEU A 25 -13.69 0.17 2.26
CA LEU A 25 -13.25 -0.22 3.60
C LEU A 25 -14.31 -1.09 4.29
N SER A 26 -13.85 -2.03 5.12
CA SER A 26 -14.70 -2.65 6.13
C SER A 26 -14.96 -1.66 7.28
N ALA A 27 -15.95 -1.96 8.13
CA ALA A 27 -16.18 -1.16 9.33
C ALA A 27 -14.92 -1.09 10.23
N LEU A 28 -14.15 -2.18 10.29
CA LEU A 28 -12.88 -2.22 11.01
C LEU A 28 -11.83 -1.31 10.34
N GLY A 29 -11.77 -1.31 9.00
CA GLY A 29 -10.85 -0.45 8.25
C GLY A 29 -11.09 1.04 8.48
N VAL A 30 -12.35 1.46 8.53
CA VAL A 30 -12.72 2.83 8.89
C VAL A 30 -12.26 3.15 10.31
N GLN A 31 -12.47 2.23 11.26
CA GLN A 31 -12.06 2.42 12.66
C GLN A 31 -10.52 2.46 12.81
N GLN A 32 -9.77 1.61 12.10
CA GLN A 32 -8.30 1.64 12.07
C GLN A 32 -7.79 3.00 11.60
N ALA A 33 -8.34 3.51 10.50
CA ALA A 33 -7.98 4.82 9.93
C ALA A 33 -8.32 5.97 10.90
N ALA A 34 -9.48 5.93 11.55
CA ALA A 34 -9.86 6.92 12.56
C ALA A 34 -8.89 6.93 13.77
N TRP A 35 -8.48 5.76 14.24
CA TRP A 35 -7.48 5.66 15.33
C TRP A 35 -6.12 6.20 14.89
N LEU A 36 -5.70 5.97 13.63
CA LEU A 36 -4.47 6.55 13.12
C LEU A 36 -4.55 8.09 13.08
N GLY A 37 -5.64 8.66 12.57
CA GLY A 37 -5.85 10.11 12.56
C GLY A 37 -5.80 10.73 13.96
N GLN A 38 -6.47 10.09 14.93
CA GLN A 38 -6.42 10.49 16.34
C GLN A 38 -5.01 10.43 16.92
N HIS A 39 -4.25 9.38 16.61
CA HIS A 39 -2.86 9.23 17.05
C HIS A 39 -1.98 10.34 16.51
N LEU A 40 -2.05 10.63 15.20
CA LEU A 40 -1.27 11.69 14.54
C LEU A 40 -1.59 13.07 15.16
N THR A 41 -2.87 13.32 15.42
CA THR A 41 -3.31 14.56 16.10
C THR A 41 -2.77 14.64 17.53
N HIS A 42 -2.88 13.54 18.29
CA HIS A 42 -2.42 13.49 19.68
C HIS A 42 -0.90 13.68 19.82
N THR A 43 -0.14 13.14 18.90
CA THR A 43 1.33 13.28 18.86
C THR A 43 1.80 14.60 18.27
N GLY A 44 0.89 15.44 17.77
CA GLY A 44 1.21 16.71 17.15
C GLY A 44 1.95 16.57 15.81
N GLU A 45 1.80 15.43 15.12
CA GLU A 45 2.37 15.28 13.78
C GLU A 45 1.61 16.14 12.78
N VAL A 46 2.33 17.04 12.10
CA VAL A 46 1.80 17.93 11.07
C VAL A 46 2.44 17.59 9.75
N PHE A 47 1.62 17.47 8.72
CA PHE A 47 2.02 17.28 7.33
C PHE A 47 1.70 18.54 6.52
N ALA A 48 2.65 19.01 5.76
CA ALA A 48 2.48 20.18 4.89
C ALA A 48 1.75 19.82 3.59
N ARG A 49 1.79 18.53 3.21
CA ARG A 49 1.19 18.00 1.99
C ARG A 49 0.58 16.65 2.27
N ALA A 50 -0.59 16.40 1.67
CA ALA A 50 -1.28 15.14 1.75
C ALA A 50 -1.62 14.65 0.34
N TYR A 51 -1.37 13.37 0.08
CA TYR A 51 -1.64 12.69 -1.19
C TYR A 51 -2.40 11.40 -0.96
N ARG A 52 -3.11 10.96 -1.98
CA ARG A 52 -3.74 9.64 -1.99
C ARG A 52 -3.84 9.10 -3.41
N GLY A 53 -3.89 7.79 -3.56
CA GLY A 53 -4.34 7.19 -4.80
C GLY A 53 -5.81 7.51 -5.10
N SER A 54 -6.24 7.23 -6.32
CA SER A 54 -7.61 7.51 -6.76
C SER A 54 -8.65 6.45 -6.34
N LEU A 55 -8.21 5.31 -5.80
CA LEU A 55 -9.07 4.23 -5.36
C LEU A 55 -9.97 4.67 -4.20
N HIS A 56 -11.20 4.11 -4.17
CA HIS A 56 -12.21 4.50 -3.18
C HIS A 56 -11.72 4.23 -1.74
N ARG A 57 -11.11 3.07 -1.49
CA ARG A 57 -10.51 2.72 -0.20
C ARG A 57 -9.40 3.67 0.26
N HIS A 58 -8.65 4.29 -0.68
CA HIS A 58 -7.65 5.31 -0.33
C HIS A 58 -8.33 6.60 0.15
N ARG A 59 -9.40 7.01 -0.55
CA ARG A 59 -10.21 8.17 -0.17
C ARG A 59 -10.86 7.96 1.18
N GLU A 60 -11.55 6.85 1.39
CA GLU A 60 -12.20 6.54 2.68
C GLU A 60 -11.20 6.50 3.84
N THR A 61 -10.00 5.95 3.61
CA THR A 61 -8.94 5.95 4.62
C THR A 61 -8.51 7.38 4.95
N ALA A 62 -8.23 8.23 3.96
CA ALA A 62 -7.83 9.61 4.19
C ALA A 62 -8.93 10.39 4.94
N GLU A 63 -10.19 10.27 4.51
CA GLU A 63 -11.34 10.91 5.15
C GLU A 63 -11.49 10.45 6.61
N ALA A 64 -11.40 9.15 6.88
CA ALA A 64 -11.49 8.61 8.24
C ALA A 64 -10.33 9.04 9.15
N MET A 65 -9.14 9.30 8.58
CA MET A 65 -8.00 9.92 9.28
C MET A 65 -8.20 11.41 9.56
N GLY A 66 -9.24 12.05 8.97
CA GLY A 66 -9.46 13.49 9.05
C GLY A 66 -8.68 14.30 8.02
N ILE A 67 -8.15 13.66 6.98
CA ILE A 67 -7.45 14.31 5.85
C ILE A 67 -8.45 14.47 4.70
N THR A 68 -8.94 15.70 4.50
CA THR A 68 -10.01 15.99 3.53
C THR A 68 -9.53 16.66 2.24
N ASP A 69 -8.32 17.19 2.25
CA ASP A 69 -7.69 17.96 1.19
C ASP A 69 -6.51 17.26 0.50
N ALA A 70 -6.44 15.93 0.62
CA ALA A 70 -5.39 15.14 -0.03
C ALA A 70 -5.48 15.22 -1.56
N GLU A 71 -4.38 15.57 -2.19
CA GLU A 71 -4.22 15.55 -3.64
C GLU A 71 -4.34 14.10 -4.16
N THR A 72 -5.07 13.94 -5.26
CA THR A 72 -5.30 12.62 -5.87
C THR A 72 -4.27 12.37 -6.96
N ASP A 73 -3.46 11.32 -6.79
CA ASP A 73 -2.46 10.89 -7.76
C ASP A 73 -2.66 9.40 -8.12
N PRO A 74 -3.13 9.08 -9.34
CA PRO A 74 -3.32 7.69 -9.78
C PRO A 74 -2.04 6.85 -9.78
N ARG A 75 -0.85 7.45 -9.83
CA ARG A 75 0.44 6.74 -9.76
C ARG A 75 0.60 5.98 -8.44
N LEU A 76 -0.15 6.37 -7.40
CA LEU A 76 -0.17 5.77 -6.06
C LEU A 76 -1.20 4.64 -5.91
N ASN A 77 -1.87 4.24 -7.02
CA ASN A 77 -2.83 3.14 -6.99
C ASN A 77 -2.15 1.77 -6.90
N GLU A 78 -2.86 0.83 -6.29
CA GLU A 78 -2.46 -0.59 -6.28
C GLU A 78 -2.43 -1.16 -7.71
N MET A 79 -1.65 -2.23 -7.91
CA MET A 79 -1.83 -3.11 -9.06
C MET A 79 -3.24 -3.69 -9.09
N ALA A 80 -3.77 -4.02 -10.26
CA ALA A 80 -5.06 -4.67 -10.42
C ALA A 80 -4.94 -6.17 -10.02
N PHE A 81 -4.88 -6.43 -8.71
CA PHE A 81 -4.57 -7.75 -8.15
C PHE A 81 -5.52 -8.85 -8.64
N PHE A 82 -6.84 -8.64 -8.56
CA PHE A 82 -7.81 -9.66 -8.97
C PHE A 82 -7.74 -9.94 -10.46
N THR A 83 -7.56 -8.90 -11.27
CA THR A 83 -7.37 -9.07 -12.72
C THR A 83 -6.11 -9.87 -13.03
N LEU A 84 -4.98 -9.54 -12.40
CA LEU A 84 -3.74 -10.29 -12.54
C LEU A 84 -3.88 -11.74 -12.06
N ALA A 85 -4.57 -11.95 -10.92
CA ALA A 85 -4.76 -13.28 -10.36
C ALA A 85 -5.65 -14.17 -11.23
N HIS A 86 -6.72 -13.64 -11.83
CA HIS A 86 -7.55 -14.37 -12.80
C HIS A 86 -6.78 -14.72 -14.08
N LEU A 87 -6.03 -13.75 -14.63
CA LEU A 87 -5.17 -14.02 -15.80
C LEU A 87 -4.11 -15.07 -15.48
N PHE A 88 -3.54 -15.04 -14.27
CA PHE A 88 -2.58 -16.03 -13.82
C PHE A 88 -3.21 -17.42 -13.64
N GLU A 89 -4.43 -17.49 -13.11
CA GLU A 89 -5.21 -18.73 -13.05
C GLU A 89 -5.46 -19.31 -14.44
N ASP A 90 -5.99 -18.51 -15.36
CA ASP A 90 -6.35 -18.93 -16.71
C ASP A 90 -5.14 -19.40 -17.53
N GLN A 91 -3.99 -18.72 -17.39
CA GLN A 91 -2.81 -18.99 -18.20
C GLN A 91 -1.85 -20.01 -17.58
N HIS A 92 -1.83 -20.16 -16.25
CA HIS A 92 -0.89 -21.01 -15.53
C HIS A 92 -1.56 -22.09 -14.67
N GLY A 93 -2.90 -22.17 -14.65
CA GLY A 93 -3.64 -23.17 -13.87
C GLY A 93 -3.45 -22.99 -12.35
N ALA A 94 -3.23 -21.75 -11.88
CA ALA A 94 -2.96 -21.43 -10.49
C ALA A 94 -4.14 -20.67 -9.87
N PRO A 95 -5.17 -21.35 -9.33
CA PRO A 95 -6.39 -20.71 -8.84
C PRO A 95 -6.11 -19.72 -7.70
N ILE A 96 -6.99 -18.71 -7.60
CA ILE A 96 -6.96 -17.76 -6.48
C ILE A 96 -7.27 -18.53 -5.20
N PRO A 97 -6.37 -18.52 -4.19
CA PRO A 97 -6.54 -19.31 -3.00
C PRO A 97 -7.61 -18.74 -2.06
N ASP A 98 -8.32 -19.63 -1.37
CA ASP A 98 -9.28 -19.27 -0.33
C ASP A 98 -8.64 -19.19 1.07
N SER A 99 -7.48 -19.83 1.27
CA SER A 99 -6.75 -19.80 2.54
C SER A 99 -5.65 -18.76 2.52
N ARG A 100 -5.34 -18.25 3.71
CA ARG A 100 -4.28 -17.26 3.93
C ARG A 100 -2.89 -17.85 3.69
N GLU A 101 -2.70 -19.09 4.07
CA GLU A 101 -1.47 -19.85 3.90
C GLU A 101 -1.17 -20.05 2.40
N ASP A 102 -2.18 -20.44 1.63
CA ASP A 102 -2.04 -20.62 0.19
C ASP A 102 -1.87 -19.28 -0.54
N PHE A 103 -2.51 -18.21 -0.06
CA PHE A 103 -2.31 -16.86 -0.57
C PHE A 103 -0.85 -16.39 -0.40
N ALA A 104 -0.24 -16.70 0.74
CA ALA A 104 1.16 -16.39 0.99
C ALA A 104 2.14 -17.10 0.03
N LEU A 105 1.73 -18.24 -0.55
CA LEU A 105 2.48 -18.93 -1.60
C LEU A 105 2.11 -18.45 -3.00
N HIS A 106 0.85 -18.09 -3.22
CA HIS A 106 0.32 -17.66 -4.51
C HIS A 106 0.85 -16.30 -4.94
N LEU A 107 0.75 -15.29 -4.05
CA LEU A 107 1.12 -13.91 -4.38
C LEU A 107 2.57 -13.77 -4.90
N PRO A 108 3.60 -14.36 -4.27
CA PRO A 108 4.96 -14.27 -4.81
C PRO A 108 5.12 -14.94 -6.18
N ARG A 109 4.40 -16.03 -6.46
CA ARG A 109 4.43 -16.70 -7.76
C ARG A 109 3.80 -15.84 -8.84
N MET A 110 2.64 -15.26 -8.58
CA MET A 110 1.94 -14.36 -9.49
C MET A 110 2.79 -13.10 -9.77
N ILE A 111 3.32 -12.44 -8.74
CA ILE A 111 4.17 -11.24 -8.92
C ILE A 111 5.43 -11.59 -9.73
N ASN A 112 6.04 -12.74 -9.49
CA ASN A 112 7.21 -13.18 -10.27
C ASN A 112 6.86 -13.43 -11.74
N ALA A 113 5.75 -14.10 -12.04
CA ALA A 113 5.28 -14.32 -13.40
C ALA A 113 4.98 -12.98 -14.11
N TRP A 114 4.33 -12.05 -13.41
CA TRP A 114 4.06 -10.71 -13.90
C TRP A 114 5.35 -9.93 -14.20
N ALA A 115 6.31 -9.96 -13.29
CA ALA A 115 7.60 -9.29 -13.46
C ALA A 115 8.44 -9.85 -14.64
N ASN A 116 8.28 -11.13 -14.94
CA ASN A 116 8.92 -11.77 -16.09
C ASN A 116 8.14 -11.58 -17.41
N GLY A 117 6.97 -10.92 -17.40
CA GLY A 117 6.12 -10.78 -18.58
C GLY A 117 5.41 -12.06 -18.99
N GLU A 118 5.24 -13.00 -18.08
CA GLU A 118 4.62 -14.31 -18.31
C GLU A 118 3.08 -14.27 -18.19
N ILE A 119 2.50 -13.14 -17.78
CA ILE A 119 1.04 -12.91 -17.73
C ILE A 119 0.67 -12.02 -18.92
N ALA A 120 0.10 -12.62 -19.96
CA ALA A 120 -0.38 -11.89 -21.13
C ALA A 120 -1.63 -11.04 -20.77
N ASP A 121 -1.84 -9.94 -21.51
CA ASP A 121 -2.99 -9.04 -21.34
C ASP A 121 -3.12 -8.42 -19.94
N ALA A 122 -2.03 -8.37 -19.17
CA ALA A 122 -2.00 -7.67 -17.91
C ALA A 122 -2.38 -6.17 -18.10
N PRO A 123 -3.22 -5.55 -17.23
CA PRO A 123 -3.64 -4.16 -17.38
C PRO A 123 -2.50 -3.14 -17.44
N GLU A 124 -1.40 -3.45 -16.78
CA GLU A 124 -0.12 -2.75 -16.87
C GLU A 124 1.01 -3.75 -16.74
N SER A 125 2.19 -3.44 -17.32
CA SER A 125 3.37 -4.24 -17.08
C SER A 125 3.94 -3.98 -15.68
N PHE A 126 4.73 -4.93 -15.15
CA PHE A 126 5.44 -4.70 -13.89
C PHE A 126 6.38 -3.50 -13.97
N ALA A 127 7.02 -3.30 -15.13
CA ALA A 127 7.90 -2.15 -15.38
C ALA A 127 7.14 -0.81 -15.34
N ASP A 128 5.92 -0.75 -15.91
CA ASP A 128 5.09 0.45 -15.85
C ASP A 128 4.62 0.74 -14.42
N PHE A 129 4.27 -0.31 -13.65
CA PHE A 129 3.96 -0.18 -12.23
C PHE A 129 5.15 0.39 -11.43
N GLU A 130 6.36 -0.18 -11.63
CA GLU A 130 7.59 0.30 -10.99
C GLU A 130 7.88 1.75 -11.40
N ALA A 131 7.75 2.09 -12.69
CA ALA A 131 7.99 3.44 -13.21
C ALA A 131 7.04 4.47 -12.60
N ARG A 132 5.70 4.22 -12.64
CA ARG A 132 4.74 5.19 -12.10
C ARG A 132 4.88 5.42 -10.60
N VAL A 133 5.18 4.37 -9.82
CA VAL A 133 5.44 4.51 -8.39
C VAL A 133 6.72 5.29 -8.12
N THR A 134 7.78 5.01 -8.89
CA THR A 134 9.06 5.74 -8.81
C THR A 134 8.85 7.24 -9.08
N ASP A 135 8.16 7.56 -10.18
CA ASP A 135 7.90 8.95 -10.59
C ASP A 135 7.08 9.70 -9.53
N GLY A 136 6.00 9.08 -9.03
CA GLY A 136 5.16 9.67 -7.99
C GLY A 136 5.91 9.93 -6.69
N LEU A 137 6.70 8.96 -6.21
CA LEU A 137 7.50 9.12 -4.99
C LEU A 137 8.63 10.15 -5.16
N THR A 138 9.25 10.21 -6.33
CA THR A 138 10.31 11.19 -6.63
C THR A 138 9.76 12.62 -6.59
N GLU A 139 8.64 12.86 -7.26
CA GLU A 139 7.98 14.17 -7.27
C GLU A 139 7.54 14.59 -5.86
N ILE A 140 6.96 13.67 -5.09
CA ILE A 140 6.61 13.95 -3.69
C ILE A 140 7.86 14.25 -2.84
N ALA A 141 8.98 13.57 -3.11
CA ALA A 141 10.24 13.78 -2.37
C ALA A 141 10.87 15.15 -2.61
N GLU A 142 10.71 15.70 -3.81
CA GLU A 142 11.22 17.01 -4.20
C GLU A 142 10.46 18.18 -3.54
N GLY A 143 9.23 17.94 -3.10
CA GLY A 143 8.39 18.96 -2.49
C GLY A 143 8.84 19.34 -1.07
N GLU A 144 8.50 20.57 -0.65
CA GLU A 144 8.87 21.10 0.66
C GLU A 144 7.96 20.56 1.79
N GLY A 145 8.55 20.35 2.97
CA GLY A 145 7.85 19.92 4.17
C GLY A 145 7.51 18.41 4.18
N ARG A 146 6.87 17.97 5.25
CA ARG A 146 6.46 16.56 5.44
C ARG A 146 5.28 16.23 4.55
N ALA A 147 5.32 15.07 3.91
CA ALA A 147 4.22 14.54 3.12
C ALA A 147 3.63 13.27 3.76
N ILE A 148 2.30 13.14 3.73
CA ILE A 148 1.58 11.91 4.03
C ILE A 148 0.89 11.40 2.76
N VAL A 149 0.95 10.10 2.52
CA VAL A 149 0.46 9.46 1.30
C VAL A 149 -0.38 8.25 1.67
N VAL A 150 -1.67 8.26 1.38
CA VAL A 150 -2.53 7.10 1.56
C VAL A 150 -2.52 6.25 0.28
N THR A 151 -2.09 4.99 0.42
CA THR A 151 -1.86 4.08 -0.70
C THR A 151 -2.12 2.61 -0.30
N SER A 152 -1.55 1.66 -1.03
CA SER A 152 -1.75 0.21 -0.88
C SER A 152 -0.47 -0.54 -0.57
N GLY A 153 -0.61 -1.82 -0.21
CA GLY A 153 0.51 -2.68 0.17
C GLY A 153 1.53 -2.91 -0.94
N GLY A 154 1.08 -3.07 -2.18
CA GLY A 154 1.97 -3.24 -3.33
C GLY A 154 2.80 -1.99 -3.63
N VAL A 155 2.22 -0.80 -3.46
CA VAL A 155 2.98 0.47 -3.61
C VAL A 155 4.01 0.63 -2.50
N VAL A 156 3.68 0.26 -1.24
CA VAL A 156 4.66 0.24 -0.14
C VAL A 156 5.77 -0.77 -0.43
N GLY A 157 5.42 -1.97 -0.92
CA GLY A 157 6.38 -2.99 -1.34
C GLY A 157 7.30 -2.50 -2.46
N MET A 158 6.75 -1.81 -3.47
CA MET A 158 7.50 -1.21 -4.57
C MET A 158 8.41 -0.08 -4.06
N ALA A 159 7.94 0.78 -3.16
CA ALA A 159 8.77 1.82 -2.55
C ALA A 159 10.00 1.23 -1.83
N LEU A 160 9.82 0.11 -1.09
CA LEU A 160 10.97 -0.58 -0.50
C LEU A 160 11.88 -1.21 -1.56
N ARG A 161 11.31 -1.83 -2.61
CA ARG A 161 12.11 -2.37 -3.71
C ARG A 161 13.01 -1.32 -4.34
N ILE A 162 12.45 -0.17 -4.69
CA ILE A 162 13.18 0.93 -5.34
C ILE A 162 14.28 1.48 -4.42
N THR A 163 13.95 1.72 -3.15
CA THR A 163 14.86 2.42 -2.23
C THR A 163 15.91 1.53 -1.57
N MET A 164 15.66 0.24 -1.48
CA MET A 164 16.54 -0.73 -0.82
C MET A 164 17.12 -1.79 -1.77
N GLY A 165 16.77 -1.76 -3.07
CA GLY A 165 17.26 -2.73 -4.05
C GLY A 165 16.75 -4.15 -3.83
N LEU A 166 15.49 -4.30 -3.37
CA LEU A 166 14.93 -5.63 -3.12
C LEU A 166 14.67 -6.37 -4.44
N ASP A 167 14.93 -7.67 -4.45
CA ASP A 167 14.47 -8.55 -5.52
C ASP A 167 12.94 -8.75 -5.45
N ILE A 168 12.36 -9.39 -6.47
CA ILE A 168 10.92 -9.64 -6.57
C ILE A 168 10.41 -10.49 -5.39
N ALA A 169 11.18 -11.49 -4.98
CA ALA A 169 10.79 -12.37 -3.88
C ALA A 169 10.77 -11.64 -2.53
N ALA A 170 11.73 -10.74 -2.28
CA ALA A 170 11.77 -9.91 -1.08
C ALA A 170 10.62 -8.88 -1.08
N MET A 171 10.37 -8.22 -2.22
CA MET A 171 9.24 -7.29 -2.39
C MET A 171 7.90 -7.99 -2.12
N SER A 172 7.69 -9.20 -2.67
CA SER A 172 6.45 -9.96 -2.45
C SER A 172 6.21 -10.28 -0.97
N ARG A 173 7.27 -10.62 -0.22
CA ARG A 173 7.19 -10.82 1.23
C ARG A 173 6.82 -9.53 1.98
N VAL A 174 7.31 -8.38 1.51
CA VAL A 174 6.90 -7.07 2.05
C VAL A 174 5.40 -6.86 1.83
N CYS A 175 4.90 -7.10 0.62
CA CYS A 175 3.47 -6.96 0.32
C CYS A 175 2.59 -7.83 1.24
N LEU A 176 3.04 -9.04 1.58
CA LEU A 176 2.36 -9.92 2.53
C LEU A 176 2.41 -9.41 3.97
N ALA A 177 3.49 -8.73 4.37
CA ALA A 177 3.75 -8.33 5.75
C ALA A 177 3.16 -6.97 6.13
N VAL A 178 2.97 -6.07 5.16
CA VAL A 178 2.48 -4.71 5.42
C VAL A 178 1.06 -4.76 5.99
N GLU A 179 0.87 -4.21 7.20
CA GLU A 179 -0.42 -4.21 7.89
C GLU A 179 -1.29 -3.01 7.47
N ASN A 180 -2.60 -3.14 7.57
CA ASN A 180 -3.55 -2.06 7.29
C ASN A 180 -3.31 -0.88 8.22
N THR A 181 -3.38 0.33 7.70
CA THR A 181 -3.07 1.61 8.37
C THR A 181 -1.66 1.74 8.95
N SER A 182 -0.74 0.84 8.55
CA SER A 182 0.66 0.97 8.96
C SER A 182 1.34 2.18 8.34
N LEU A 183 2.31 2.72 9.06
CA LEU A 183 3.17 3.83 8.68
C LEU A 183 4.53 3.31 8.22
N SER A 184 4.95 3.69 7.02
CA SER A 184 6.31 3.50 6.53
C SER A 184 6.89 4.85 6.12
N ARG A 185 8.13 5.17 6.54
CA ARG A 185 8.70 6.51 6.42
C ARG A 185 10.05 6.52 5.75
N TRP A 186 10.21 7.50 4.86
CA TRP A 186 11.48 7.76 4.18
C TRP A 186 11.93 9.20 4.42
N LEU A 187 13.24 9.35 4.57
CA LEU A 187 13.92 10.63 4.61
C LEU A 187 14.63 10.85 3.27
N PRO A 188 14.31 11.92 2.52
CA PRO A 188 15.10 12.33 1.36
C PRO A 188 16.53 12.72 1.77
N LEU A 189 17.52 12.04 1.20
CA LEU A 189 18.95 12.28 1.44
C LEU A 189 19.71 12.32 0.11
N HIS A 190 20.22 13.48 -0.27
CA HIS A 190 21.13 13.65 -1.41
C HIS A 190 20.65 12.95 -2.72
N GLY A 191 19.37 13.12 -3.07
CA GLY A 191 18.79 12.54 -4.29
C GLY A 191 18.37 11.07 -4.18
N SER A 192 18.38 10.52 -2.96
CA SER A 192 17.85 9.19 -2.65
C SER A 192 16.88 9.23 -1.48
N LEU A 193 16.18 8.12 -1.24
CA LEU A 193 15.26 7.95 -0.12
C LEU A 193 15.81 6.91 0.86
N ALA A 194 16.05 7.32 2.11
CA ALA A 194 16.47 6.42 3.18
C ALA A 194 15.26 5.98 4.02
N LEU A 195 15.01 4.69 4.11
CA LEU A 195 13.98 4.12 4.98
C LEU A 195 14.33 4.37 6.45
N THR A 196 13.44 5.03 7.18
CA THR A 196 13.62 5.33 8.62
C THR A 196 12.65 4.57 9.51
N GLN A 197 11.52 4.10 8.95
CA GLN A 197 10.51 3.30 9.65
C GLN A 197 9.76 2.43 8.65
N PHE A 198 9.46 1.20 9.05
CA PHE A 198 8.65 0.27 8.25
C PHE A 198 7.55 -0.35 9.08
N ASN A 199 6.33 -0.41 8.52
CA ASN A 199 5.17 -1.15 9.03
C ASN A 199 4.83 -0.85 10.50
N ALA A 200 4.93 0.41 10.93
CA ALA A 200 4.64 0.80 12.32
C ALA A 200 3.15 1.05 12.54
N LEU A 201 2.63 0.59 13.67
CA LEU A 201 1.22 0.68 14.06
C LEU A 201 1.02 1.26 15.46
N PRO A 202 1.60 2.43 15.78
CA PRO A 202 1.58 2.97 17.14
C PRO A 202 0.15 3.24 17.66
N HIS A 203 -0.81 3.47 16.78
CA HIS A 203 -2.22 3.65 17.11
C HIS A 203 -2.94 2.36 17.50
N LEU A 204 -2.35 1.19 17.22
CA LEU A 204 -2.86 -0.14 17.55
C LEU A 204 -2.02 -0.86 18.64
N ASP A 205 -1.05 -0.18 19.26
CA ASP A 205 -0.20 -0.78 20.30
C ASP A 205 -0.94 -0.98 21.63
N ALA A 206 -2.05 -0.28 21.86
CA ALA A 206 -2.87 -0.46 23.05
C ALA A 206 -3.48 -1.87 23.09
N PRO A 207 -3.52 -2.53 24.28
CA PRO A 207 -3.98 -3.92 24.41
C PRO A 207 -5.41 -4.17 23.86
N ASP A 208 -6.28 -3.19 23.99
CA ASP A 208 -7.66 -3.22 23.50
C ASP A 208 -7.80 -3.02 21.98
N ARG A 209 -6.68 -2.78 21.26
CA ARG A 209 -6.65 -2.58 19.80
C ARG A 209 -5.84 -3.65 19.04
N GLN A 210 -5.20 -4.56 19.74
CA GLN A 210 -4.37 -5.61 19.12
C GLN A 210 -5.16 -6.51 18.15
N PHE A 211 -6.45 -6.73 18.40
CA PHE A 211 -7.33 -7.48 17.50
C PHE A 211 -7.51 -6.82 16.13
N ALA A 212 -7.23 -5.53 16.03
CA ALA A 212 -7.38 -4.74 14.81
C ALA A 212 -6.13 -4.76 13.92
N ARG A 213 -5.09 -5.50 14.28
CA ARG A 213 -3.90 -5.68 13.44
C ARG A 213 -4.22 -6.69 12.33
N THR A 214 -4.38 -6.20 11.11
CA THR A 214 -4.75 -6.99 9.94
C THR A 214 -3.82 -6.70 8.76
N HIS A 215 -3.58 -7.67 7.87
CA HIS A 215 -2.67 -7.49 6.74
C HIS A 215 -3.14 -8.20 5.45
N LEU A 216 -3.93 -9.28 5.51
CA LEU A 216 -4.47 -10.01 4.35
C LEU A 216 -5.97 -10.24 4.53
#